data_f2a04d1491e1fce39bd28e0f0e8dfcff
#
_entry.id   f2a04d1491e1fce39bd28e0f0e8dfcff
#
_cell.length_a   1.000
_cell.length_b   1.000
_cell.length_c   1.000
_cell.angle_alpha   90.00
_cell.angle_beta   90.00
_cell.angle_gamma   90.00
#
_symmetry.space_group_name_H-M   'P 1'
#
loop_
_entity.id
_entity.type
_entity.pdbx_description
1 polymer ?
#
loop_
_entity_poly.entity_id
_entity_poly.type
_entity_poly.pdbx_seq_one_letter_code
_entity_poly.pdbx_strand_id
1 'polypeptide(L)'
;MITEEDRRNARLIWGFQQMGHKPKRCSVAVGLGSHDLGVAEATADFYLRGLAPLVVFTGATSRTTEDRMPRGEAVHYKERAVEMGVPASHILVEPNARNTGENLRFTRQLLEDVNSQVTSVLLVSKPYEERRAYATARMVWPEVEIVSASASISYDAYTRAIGNERLVIDMLVGALQRLIVYPEQGFLISQEIPTSIRAAYESLVTAGYSTRLLRS
;
A
#
# COMPACT_ATOMS: atom_id res chain seq x y z
N MET A 1 -4.61 -27.22 -6.70
CA MET A 1 -5.97 -26.79 -6.20
C MET A 1 -5.72 -26.03 -4.91
N ILE A 2 -6.45 -24.95 -4.64
CA ILE A 2 -6.31 -24.18 -3.38
C ILE A 2 -7.04 -24.93 -2.27
N THR A 3 -6.36 -25.25 -1.19
CA THR A 3 -6.92 -26.00 -0.05
C THR A 3 -7.53 -25.04 0.99
N GLU A 4 -8.32 -25.56 1.94
CA GLU A 4 -8.81 -24.75 3.07
C GLU A 4 -7.68 -24.35 4.02
N GLU A 5 -6.60 -25.10 4.06
CA GLU A 5 -5.41 -24.74 4.82
C GLU A 5 -4.71 -23.54 4.17
N ASP A 6 -4.55 -23.52 2.84
CA ASP A 6 -4.00 -22.38 2.11
C ASP A 6 -4.81 -21.11 2.38
N ARG A 7 -6.15 -21.19 2.34
CA ARG A 7 -7.03 -20.06 2.64
C ARG A 7 -6.91 -19.58 4.08
N ARG A 8 -6.80 -20.49 5.03
CA ARG A 8 -6.61 -20.15 6.44
C ARG A 8 -5.28 -19.41 6.63
N ASN A 9 -4.20 -19.92 6.05
CA ASN A 9 -2.87 -19.31 6.10
C ASN A 9 -2.86 -17.93 5.41
N ALA A 10 -3.52 -17.80 4.26
CA ALA A 10 -3.66 -16.55 3.54
C ALA A 10 -4.43 -15.50 4.37
N ARG A 11 -5.53 -15.87 5.04
CA ARG A 11 -6.28 -14.96 5.92
C ARG A 11 -5.46 -14.53 7.15
N LEU A 12 -4.63 -15.41 7.71
CA LEU A 12 -3.71 -15.05 8.78
C LEU A 12 -2.71 -13.97 8.33
N ILE A 13 -2.08 -14.17 7.18
CA ILE A 13 -1.15 -13.20 6.60
C ILE A 13 -1.87 -11.90 6.24
N TRP A 14 -3.07 -11.97 5.65
CA TRP A 14 -3.90 -10.80 5.34
C TRP A 14 -4.15 -9.93 6.58
N GLY A 15 -4.59 -10.53 7.69
CA GLY A 15 -4.83 -9.82 8.93
C GLY A 15 -3.54 -9.22 9.52
N PHE A 16 -2.43 -9.93 9.45
CA PHE A 16 -1.12 -9.44 9.90
C PHE A 16 -0.62 -8.25 9.08
N GLN A 17 -0.86 -8.22 7.79
CA GLN A 17 -0.42 -7.13 6.93
C GLN A 17 -1.11 -5.80 7.24
N GLN A 18 -2.31 -5.84 7.81
CA GLN A 18 -3.03 -4.65 8.23
C GLN A 18 -2.47 -4.14 9.55
N MET A 19 -2.21 -2.83 9.63
CA MET A 19 -1.63 -2.21 10.82
C MET A 19 -2.65 -2.04 11.96
N GLY A 20 -3.95 -2.02 11.62
CA GLY A 20 -5.01 -1.79 12.61
C GLY A 20 -5.01 -0.37 13.19
N HIS A 21 -4.32 0.58 12.58
CA HIS A 21 -4.37 1.97 13.00
C HIS A 21 -5.78 2.53 12.76
N LYS A 22 -6.27 3.33 13.71
CA LYS A 22 -7.51 4.09 13.51
C LYS A 22 -7.19 5.34 12.70
N PRO A 23 -7.78 5.52 11.50
CA PRO A 23 -7.60 6.75 10.74
C PRO A 23 -8.00 7.97 11.58
N LYS A 24 -7.12 8.95 11.64
CA LYS A 24 -7.30 10.20 12.35
C LYS A 24 -6.84 11.37 11.49
N ARG A 25 -7.12 12.60 11.94
CA ARG A 25 -6.70 13.79 11.22
C ARG A 25 -5.18 13.88 11.13
N CYS A 26 -4.68 14.03 9.89
CA CYS A 26 -3.27 14.15 9.55
C CYS A 26 -3.04 15.40 8.69
N SER A 27 -1.79 15.83 8.54
CA SER A 27 -1.42 16.98 7.71
C SER A 27 -1.70 16.72 6.22
N VAL A 28 -1.53 15.48 5.77
CA VAL A 28 -1.71 15.05 4.39
C VAL A 28 -2.16 13.60 4.31
N ALA A 29 -2.99 13.26 3.33
CA ALA A 29 -3.27 11.89 2.94
C ALA A 29 -2.43 11.51 1.70
N VAL A 30 -1.74 10.40 1.75
CA VAL A 30 -0.86 9.92 0.66
C VAL A 30 -1.37 8.58 0.16
N GLY A 31 -1.87 8.55 -1.06
CA GLY A 31 -2.28 7.32 -1.76
C GLY A 31 -1.12 6.77 -2.58
N LEU A 32 -0.61 5.60 -2.16
CA LEU A 32 0.51 4.93 -2.83
C LEU A 32 0.08 4.24 -4.11
N GLY A 33 0.74 4.55 -5.21
CA GLY A 33 0.47 3.99 -6.53
C GLY A 33 0.52 2.47 -6.58
N SER A 34 -0.43 1.91 -7.29
CA SER A 34 -0.57 0.48 -7.55
C SER A 34 -1.61 0.23 -8.64
N HIS A 35 -1.81 -1.05 -8.99
CA HIS A 35 -2.86 -1.48 -9.93
C HIS A 35 -4.29 -1.39 -9.37
N ASP A 36 -4.48 -0.98 -8.13
CA ASP A 36 -5.75 -1.01 -7.39
C ASP A 36 -6.31 0.40 -7.17
N LEU A 37 -7.37 0.75 -7.89
CA LEU A 37 -8.07 2.03 -7.72
C LEU A 37 -8.72 2.17 -6.33
N GLY A 38 -8.93 1.10 -5.58
CA GLY A 38 -9.41 1.14 -4.21
C GLY A 38 -8.52 1.98 -3.28
N VAL A 39 -7.23 2.15 -3.62
CA VAL A 39 -6.34 3.07 -2.90
C VAL A 39 -6.77 4.53 -3.12
N ALA A 40 -7.07 4.91 -4.36
CA ALA A 40 -7.54 6.25 -4.68
C ALA A 40 -8.89 6.53 -4.01
N GLU A 41 -9.81 5.56 -4.07
CA GLU A 41 -11.15 5.67 -3.47
C GLU A 41 -11.08 5.80 -1.96
N ALA A 42 -10.27 4.98 -1.28
CA ALA A 42 -10.08 5.10 0.17
C ALA A 42 -9.43 6.43 0.56
N THR A 43 -8.45 6.91 -0.21
CA THR A 43 -7.81 8.21 0.05
C THR A 43 -8.79 9.36 -0.12
N ALA A 44 -9.62 9.32 -1.17
CA ALA A 44 -10.67 10.29 -1.41
C ALA A 44 -11.74 10.29 -0.30
N ASP A 45 -12.17 9.11 0.16
CA ASP A 45 -13.10 9.00 1.30
C ASP A 45 -12.53 9.64 2.57
N PHE A 46 -11.27 9.36 2.90
CA PHE A 46 -10.62 9.97 4.06
C PHE A 46 -10.53 11.49 3.94
N TYR A 47 -10.22 12.03 2.76
CA TYR A 47 -10.25 13.46 2.52
C TYR A 47 -11.65 14.03 2.72
N LEU A 48 -12.68 13.45 2.10
CA LEU A 48 -14.08 13.92 2.20
C LEU A 48 -14.62 13.85 3.63
N ARG A 49 -14.10 12.95 4.45
CA ARG A 49 -14.38 12.88 5.90
C ARG A 49 -13.57 13.90 6.72
N GLY A 50 -12.76 14.75 6.09
CA GLY A 50 -11.98 15.80 6.75
C GLY A 50 -10.75 15.28 7.52
N LEU A 51 -10.25 14.08 7.19
CA LEU A 51 -9.09 13.52 7.85
C LEU A 51 -7.76 14.03 7.31
N ALA A 52 -7.75 14.73 6.18
CA ALA A 52 -6.59 15.46 5.68
C ALA A 52 -7.04 16.66 4.82
N PRO A 53 -6.39 17.82 4.89
CA PRO A 53 -6.72 18.99 4.05
C PRO A 53 -6.11 18.88 2.64
N LEU A 54 -5.13 18.00 2.44
CA LEU A 54 -4.37 17.85 1.21
C LEU A 54 -4.22 16.36 0.90
N VAL A 55 -4.25 16.03 -0.39
CA VAL A 55 -4.02 14.67 -0.91
C VAL A 55 -2.78 14.68 -1.80
N VAL A 56 -1.95 13.65 -1.68
CA VAL A 56 -0.89 13.35 -2.65
C VAL A 56 -1.15 11.97 -3.22
N PHE A 57 -1.20 11.86 -4.53
CA PHE A 57 -1.11 10.57 -5.22
C PHE A 57 0.26 10.42 -5.85
N THR A 58 0.89 9.28 -5.67
CA THR A 58 2.23 8.98 -6.16
C THR A 58 2.26 7.68 -6.93
N GLY A 59 3.09 7.58 -7.94
CA GLY A 59 3.31 6.38 -8.73
C GLY A 59 3.26 6.60 -10.24
N ALA A 60 4.31 6.11 -10.90
CA ALA A 60 4.42 6.03 -12.35
C ALA A 60 3.61 4.85 -12.92
N THR A 61 3.59 4.72 -14.23
CA THR A 61 3.14 3.49 -14.89
C THR A 61 4.10 2.34 -14.59
N SER A 62 3.57 1.19 -14.22
CA SER A 62 4.33 -0.04 -14.02
C SER A 62 3.91 -1.09 -15.06
N ARG A 63 4.70 -2.17 -15.20
CA ARG A 63 4.36 -3.31 -16.09
C ARG A 63 2.99 -3.94 -15.79
N THR A 64 2.50 -3.78 -14.58
CA THR A 64 1.20 -4.32 -14.17
C THR A 64 0.06 -3.33 -14.37
N THR A 65 0.36 -2.09 -14.74
CA THR A 65 -0.61 -0.99 -14.87
C THR A 65 -0.59 -0.31 -16.24
N GLU A 66 0.36 -0.66 -17.14
CA GLU A 66 0.53 0.00 -18.44
C GLU A 66 -0.74 -0.03 -19.32
N ASP A 67 -1.49 -1.12 -19.30
CA ASP A 67 -2.74 -1.24 -20.07
C ASP A 67 -3.91 -0.45 -19.45
N ARG A 68 -3.94 -0.33 -18.11
CA ARG A 68 -5.06 0.27 -17.38
C ARG A 68 -4.80 1.70 -16.97
N MET A 69 -3.55 2.06 -16.72
CA MET A 69 -3.12 3.37 -16.24
C MET A 69 -1.93 3.91 -17.05
N PRO A 70 -2.07 4.09 -18.36
CA PRO A 70 -0.96 4.43 -19.26
C PRO A 70 -0.34 5.81 -18.97
N ARG A 71 -1.07 6.71 -18.29
CA ARG A 71 -0.58 8.05 -17.89
C ARG A 71 0.03 8.11 -16.49
N GLY A 72 0.22 6.96 -15.84
CA GLY A 72 0.72 6.84 -14.47
C GLY A 72 -0.39 6.59 -13.46
N GLU A 73 -0.06 5.79 -12.44
CA GLU A 73 -0.98 5.41 -11.36
C GLU A 73 -1.50 6.65 -10.63
N ALA A 74 -0.61 7.59 -10.31
CA ALA A 74 -0.95 8.84 -9.61
C ALA A 74 -1.92 9.73 -10.39
N VAL A 75 -1.81 9.78 -11.72
CA VAL A 75 -2.70 10.57 -12.58
C VAL A 75 -4.10 9.99 -12.56
N HIS A 76 -4.23 8.68 -12.76
CA HIS A 76 -5.53 7.98 -12.72
C HIS A 76 -6.18 8.05 -11.33
N TYR A 77 -5.37 8.01 -10.27
CA TYR A 77 -5.85 8.17 -8.90
C TYR A 77 -6.42 9.57 -8.65
N LYS A 78 -5.75 10.62 -9.15
CA LYS A 78 -6.28 11.99 -9.10
C LYS A 78 -7.62 12.12 -9.82
N GLU A 79 -7.72 11.58 -11.04
CA GLU A 79 -8.95 11.59 -11.81
C GLU A 79 -10.10 10.93 -11.04
N ARG A 80 -9.84 9.73 -10.49
CA ARG A 80 -10.83 9.03 -9.69
C ARG A 80 -11.26 9.81 -8.45
N ALA A 81 -10.33 10.42 -7.73
CA ALA A 81 -10.64 11.24 -6.56
C ALA A 81 -11.45 12.49 -6.91
N VAL A 82 -11.16 13.12 -8.05
CA VAL A 82 -11.94 14.27 -8.56
C VAL A 82 -13.37 13.85 -8.91
N GLU A 83 -13.56 12.70 -9.56
CA GLU A 83 -14.89 12.13 -9.81
C GLU A 83 -15.68 11.90 -8.52
N MET A 84 -15.00 11.55 -7.42
CA MET A 84 -15.60 11.36 -6.10
C MET A 84 -15.89 12.68 -5.36
N GLY A 85 -15.46 13.84 -5.89
CA GLY A 85 -15.75 15.16 -5.33
C GLY A 85 -14.57 15.81 -4.59
N VAL A 86 -13.36 15.26 -4.65
CA VAL A 86 -12.16 15.93 -4.11
C VAL A 86 -11.76 17.06 -5.06
N PRO A 87 -11.67 18.33 -4.59
CA PRO A 87 -11.24 19.44 -5.45
C PRO A 87 -9.84 19.18 -6.04
N ALA A 88 -9.70 19.36 -7.36
CA ALA A 88 -8.43 19.14 -8.05
C ALA A 88 -7.27 19.98 -7.51
N SER A 89 -7.56 21.17 -6.95
CA SER A 89 -6.60 22.05 -6.28
C SER A 89 -6.07 21.52 -4.95
N HIS A 90 -6.73 20.54 -4.36
CA HIS A 90 -6.32 19.88 -3.13
C HIS A 90 -5.59 18.55 -3.38
N ILE A 91 -5.26 18.27 -4.63
CA ILE A 91 -4.57 17.03 -5.02
C ILE A 91 -3.24 17.36 -5.70
N LEU A 92 -2.14 16.95 -5.09
CA LEU A 92 -0.83 16.91 -5.71
C LEU A 92 -0.59 15.55 -6.36
N VAL A 93 0.21 15.51 -7.43
CA VAL A 93 0.55 14.30 -8.18
C VAL A 93 2.04 14.17 -8.29
N GLU A 94 2.57 13.04 -7.88
CA GLU A 94 3.95 12.62 -8.07
C GLU A 94 3.96 11.45 -9.08
N PRO A 95 4.33 11.65 -10.36
CA PRO A 95 4.11 10.68 -11.42
C PRO A 95 5.34 9.80 -11.74
N ASN A 96 6.44 9.90 -10.99
CA ASN A 96 7.73 9.31 -11.39
C ASN A 96 8.14 8.07 -10.60
N ALA A 97 7.57 7.90 -9.41
CA ALA A 97 7.96 6.82 -8.50
C ALA A 97 7.59 5.43 -9.05
N ARG A 98 8.52 4.47 -8.93
CA ARG A 98 8.40 3.11 -9.46
C ARG A 98 8.36 2.02 -8.39
N ASN A 99 8.50 2.39 -7.14
CA ASN A 99 8.46 1.50 -5.97
C ASN A 99 8.08 2.27 -4.71
N THR A 100 7.74 1.56 -3.65
CA THR A 100 7.27 2.16 -2.38
C THR A 100 8.27 3.14 -1.77
N GLY A 101 9.57 2.86 -1.85
CA GLY A 101 10.60 3.76 -1.34
C GLY A 101 10.66 5.07 -2.11
N GLU A 102 10.54 5.01 -3.44
CA GLU A 102 10.47 6.20 -4.30
C GLU A 102 9.16 6.95 -4.08
N ASN A 103 8.02 6.25 -3.98
CA ASN A 103 6.74 6.88 -3.67
C ASN A 103 6.86 7.80 -2.45
N LEU A 104 7.50 7.32 -1.38
CA LEU A 104 7.64 8.09 -0.14
C LEU A 104 8.70 9.20 -0.25
N ARG A 105 9.87 8.94 -0.84
CA ARG A 105 10.91 9.95 -1.00
C ARG A 105 10.45 11.11 -1.91
N PHE A 106 9.83 10.78 -3.05
CA PHE A 106 9.38 11.79 -4.00
C PHE A 106 8.15 12.55 -3.48
N THR A 107 7.26 11.88 -2.72
CA THR A 107 6.17 12.57 -2.02
C THR A 107 6.70 13.57 -0.99
N ARG A 108 7.70 13.17 -0.18
CA ARG A 108 8.35 14.07 0.77
C ARG A 108 8.94 15.27 0.07
N GLN A 109 9.73 15.07 -0.98
CA GLN A 109 10.33 16.13 -1.77
C GLN A 109 9.28 17.07 -2.38
N LEU A 110 8.22 16.51 -2.98
CA LEU A 110 7.11 17.30 -3.53
C LEU A 110 6.46 18.21 -2.48
N LEU A 111 6.25 17.71 -1.27
CA LEU A 111 5.66 18.48 -0.17
C LEU A 111 6.61 19.56 0.36
N GLU A 112 7.91 19.29 0.40
CA GLU A 112 8.95 20.26 0.72
C GLU A 112 8.99 21.38 -0.34
N ASP A 113 8.94 21.04 -1.63
CA ASP A 113 8.99 21.99 -2.75
C ASP A 113 7.80 22.97 -2.75
N VAL A 114 6.63 22.53 -2.29
CA VAL A 114 5.45 23.39 -2.13
C VAL A 114 5.35 24.03 -0.75
N ASN A 115 6.40 23.97 0.06
CA ASN A 115 6.47 24.51 1.43
C ASN A 115 5.34 24.01 2.35
N SER A 116 4.86 22.79 2.16
CA SER A 116 3.85 22.20 3.02
C SER A 116 4.48 21.69 4.32
N GLN A 117 4.00 22.20 5.46
CA GLN A 117 4.44 21.70 6.76
C GLN A 117 3.72 20.41 7.12
N VAL A 118 4.45 19.29 7.11
CA VAL A 118 3.91 17.96 7.40
C VAL A 118 4.44 17.45 8.73
N THR A 119 3.53 17.20 9.66
CA THR A 119 3.83 16.58 10.96
C THR A 119 3.25 15.17 11.06
N SER A 120 2.26 14.85 10.23
CA SER A 120 1.60 13.54 10.19
C SER A 120 1.10 13.19 8.81
N VAL A 121 1.17 11.93 8.45
CA VAL A 121 0.77 11.36 7.15
C VAL A 121 -0.28 10.28 7.36
N LEU A 122 -1.44 10.40 6.72
CA LEU A 122 -2.37 9.30 6.53
C LEU A 122 -1.94 8.53 5.28
N LEU A 123 -1.21 7.45 5.49
CA LEU A 123 -0.60 6.64 4.43
C LEU A 123 -1.57 5.56 3.96
N VAL A 124 -2.06 5.68 2.74
CA VAL A 124 -3.06 4.78 2.17
C VAL A 124 -2.42 3.86 1.13
N SER A 125 -2.59 2.57 1.32
CA SER A 125 -2.06 1.52 0.44
C SER A 125 -3.09 0.41 0.23
N LYS A 126 -2.70 -0.62 -0.53
CA LYS A 126 -3.50 -1.87 -0.57
C LYS A 126 -3.51 -2.55 0.80
N PRO A 127 -4.59 -3.22 1.19
CA PRO A 127 -4.71 -3.82 2.52
C PRO A 127 -3.55 -4.75 2.89
N TYR A 128 -3.07 -5.55 1.96
CA TYR A 128 -1.96 -6.49 2.18
C TYR A 128 -0.56 -5.84 2.08
N GLU A 129 -0.48 -4.54 1.87
CA GLU A 129 0.77 -3.77 1.82
C GLU A 129 0.91 -2.75 2.94
N GLU A 130 -0.10 -2.56 3.80
CA GLU A 130 -0.08 -1.54 4.86
C GLU A 130 1.17 -1.62 5.72
N ARG A 131 1.49 -2.82 6.24
CA ARG A 131 2.64 -3.02 7.12
C ARG A 131 3.97 -2.71 6.43
N ARG A 132 4.11 -3.12 5.17
CA ARG A 132 5.31 -2.83 4.38
C ARG A 132 5.41 -1.34 4.06
N ALA A 133 4.32 -0.71 3.66
CA ALA A 133 4.27 0.74 3.40
C ALA A 133 4.63 1.53 4.66
N TYR A 134 4.05 1.16 5.80
CA TYR A 134 4.38 1.75 7.11
C TYR A 134 5.86 1.60 7.45
N ALA A 135 6.40 0.38 7.36
CA ALA A 135 7.80 0.12 7.69
C ALA A 135 8.78 0.89 6.79
N THR A 136 8.44 1.03 5.50
CA THR A 136 9.21 1.86 4.55
C THR A 136 9.09 3.35 4.90
N ALA A 137 7.88 3.83 5.23
CA ALA A 137 7.68 5.23 5.60
C ALA A 137 8.46 5.60 6.87
N ARG A 138 8.49 4.72 7.87
CA ARG A 138 9.28 4.92 9.10
C ARG A 138 10.80 4.97 8.84
N MET A 139 11.28 4.33 7.78
CA MET A 139 12.69 4.40 7.36
C MET A 139 12.99 5.70 6.59
N VAL A 140 12.09 6.07 5.66
CA VAL A 140 12.31 7.20 4.73
C VAL A 140 11.98 8.55 5.37
N TRP A 141 10.99 8.58 6.25
CA TRP A 141 10.45 9.80 6.85
C TRP A 141 10.20 9.64 8.36
N PRO A 142 11.26 9.39 9.14
CA PRO A 142 11.15 9.04 10.56
C PRO A 142 10.61 10.15 11.46
N GLU A 143 10.72 11.42 11.04
CA GLU A 143 10.33 12.60 11.82
C GLU A 143 8.82 12.86 11.83
N VAL A 144 8.03 12.28 10.93
CA VAL A 144 6.58 12.47 10.90
C VAL A 144 5.84 11.31 11.52
N GLU A 145 4.66 11.58 12.05
CA GLU A 145 3.77 10.52 12.48
C GLU A 145 3.14 9.84 11.26
N ILE A 146 3.19 8.50 11.21
CA ILE A 146 2.57 7.72 10.15
C ILE A 146 1.35 6.98 10.69
N VAL A 147 0.18 7.28 10.13
CA VAL A 147 -1.07 6.53 10.33
C VAL A 147 -1.33 5.73 9.06
N SER A 148 -1.19 4.41 9.12
CA SER A 148 -1.42 3.54 7.96
C SER A 148 -2.89 3.18 7.84
N ALA A 149 -3.39 3.15 6.62
CA ALA A 149 -4.77 2.81 6.31
C ALA A 149 -4.90 2.15 4.93
N SER A 150 -6.02 1.50 4.70
CA SER A 150 -6.42 0.94 3.40
C SER A 150 -7.95 0.95 3.28
N ALA A 151 -8.45 0.51 2.13
CA ALA A 151 -9.86 0.20 1.97
C ALA A 151 -10.29 -0.87 2.99
N SER A 152 -11.42 -0.65 3.65
CA SER A 152 -12.00 -1.62 4.59
C SER A 152 -12.66 -2.77 3.81
N ILE A 153 -11.86 -3.75 3.43
CA ILE A 153 -12.30 -4.91 2.65
C ILE A 153 -11.73 -6.19 3.25
N SER A 154 -12.54 -7.25 3.33
CA SER A 154 -12.08 -8.55 3.78
C SER A 154 -11.25 -9.27 2.71
N TYR A 155 -10.41 -10.23 3.12
CA TYR A 155 -9.69 -11.12 2.21
C TYR A 155 -10.62 -11.74 1.14
N ASP A 156 -11.75 -12.29 1.58
CA ASP A 156 -12.67 -12.97 0.67
C ASP A 156 -13.33 -12.00 -0.32
N ALA A 157 -13.67 -10.78 0.11
CA ALA A 157 -14.22 -9.77 -0.79
C ALA A 157 -13.16 -9.26 -1.78
N TYR A 158 -11.93 -9.04 -1.31
CA TYR A 158 -10.80 -8.64 -2.16
C TYR A 158 -10.50 -9.72 -3.21
N THR A 159 -10.45 -10.98 -2.80
CA THR A 159 -10.21 -12.12 -3.68
C THR A 159 -11.28 -12.24 -4.78
N ARG A 160 -12.56 -12.04 -4.41
CA ARG A 160 -13.65 -12.00 -5.39
C ARG A 160 -13.52 -10.85 -6.39
N ALA A 161 -13.13 -9.66 -5.91
CA ALA A 161 -12.95 -8.48 -6.77
C ALA A 161 -11.81 -8.67 -7.77
N ILE A 162 -10.70 -9.31 -7.35
CA ILE A 162 -9.57 -9.64 -8.24
C ILE A 162 -9.92 -10.78 -9.20
N GLY A 163 -10.83 -11.69 -8.83
CA GLY A 163 -11.23 -12.83 -9.65
C GLY A 163 -10.17 -13.94 -9.77
N ASN A 164 -9.08 -13.87 -8.99
CA ASN A 164 -7.99 -14.84 -9.02
C ASN A 164 -7.39 -15.01 -7.61
N GLU A 165 -7.91 -15.97 -6.86
CA GLU A 165 -7.49 -16.23 -5.49
C GLU A 165 -6.02 -16.63 -5.40
N ARG A 166 -5.51 -17.45 -6.34
CA ARG A 166 -4.10 -17.86 -6.36
C ARG A 166 -3.17 -16.65 -6.48
N LEU A 167 -3.51 -15.71 -7.36
CA LEU A 167 -2.74 -14.48 -7.51
C LEU A 167 -2.72 -13.65 -6.23
N VAL A 168 -3.85 -13.57 -5.51
CA VAL A 168 -3.92 -12.83 -4.23
C VAL A 168 -3.03 -13.49 -3.18
N ILE A 169 -3.02 -14.83 -3.10
CA ILE A 169 -2.12 -15.56 -2.19
C ILE A 169 -0.65 -15.32 -2.57
N ASP A 170 -0.30 -15.38 -3.84
CA ASP A 170 1.07 -15.07 -4.31
C ASP A 170 1.48 -13.63 -3.93
N MET A 171 0.56 -12.66 -4.03
CA MET A 171 0.81 -11.26 -3.62
C MET A 171 1.07 -11.15 -2.12
N LEU A 172 0.29 -11.85 -1.28
CA LEU A 172 0.47 -11.89 0.18
C LEU A 172 1.84 -12.47 0.56
N VAL A 173 2.20 -13.59 -0.05
CA VAL A 173 3.50 -14.27 0.17
C VAL A 173 4.64 -13.35 -0.25
N GLY A 174 4.55 -12.72 -1.42
CA GLY A 174 5.57 -11.78 -1.89
C GLY A 174 5.67 -10.51 -1.03
N ALA A 175 4.57 -9.99 -0.51
CA ALA A 175 4.56 -8.84 0.39
C ALA A 175 5.24 -9.18 1.73
N LEU A 176 4.95 -10.37 2.29
CA LEU A 176 5.54 -10.81 3.55
C LEU A 176 7.03 -11.13 3.41
N GLN A 177 7.46 -11.75 2.29
CA GLN A 177 8.89 -11.95 2.03
C GLN A 177 9.67 -10.63 2.08
N ARG A 178 9.13 -9.57 1.51
CA ARG A 178 9.78 -8.24 1.52
C ARG A 178 9.89 -7.67 2.93
N LEU A 179 8.90 -7.90 3.80
CA LEU A 179 9.02 -7.54 5.22
C LEU A 179 10.14 -8.29 5.94
N ILE A 180 10.44 -9.53 5.53
CA ILE A 180 11.51 -10.36 6.11
C ILE A 180 12.89 -9.91 5.59
N VAL A 181 13.02 -9.67 4.29
CA VAL A 181 14.33 -9.52 3.63
C VAL A 181 14.80 -8.05 3.57
N TYR A 182 13.89 -7.11 3.36
CA TYR A 182 14.24 -5.71 3.10
C TYR A 182 14.83 -4.92 4.28
N PRO A 183 14.61 -5.28 5.57
CA PRO A 183 15.32 -4.63 6.67
C PRO A 183 16.85 -4.72 6.56
N GLU A 184 17.37 -5.89 6.17
CA GLU A 184 18.81 -6.12 5.99
C GLU A 184 19.39 -5.29 4.83
N GLN A 185 18.54 -4.91 3.88
CA GLN A 185 18.91 -4.07 2.73
C GLN A 185 18.70 -2.56 2.99
N GLY A 186 18.24 -2.18 4.18
CA GLY A 186 17.97 -0.79 4.55
C GLY A 186 16.77 -0.15 3.85
N PHE A 187 15.85 -0.93 3.28
CA PHE A 187 14.68 -0.40 2.57
C PHE A 187 13.48 -0.10 3.48
N LEU A 188 13.44 -0.72 4.64
CA LEU A 188 12.38 -0.51 5.65
C LEU A 188 12.87 -0.89 7.04
N ILE A 189 12.18 -0.40 8.08
CA ILE A 189 12.49 -0.79 9.47
C ILE A 189 12.07 -2.24 9.72
N SER A 190 12.81 -2.94 10.57
CA SER A 190 12.44 -4.30 10.99
C SER A 190 11.07 -4.31 11.67
N GLN A 191 10.31 -5.36 11.39
CA GLN A 191 9.01 -5.63 12.02
C GLN A 191 9.06 -6.99 12.71
N GLU A 192 8.48 -7.06 13.90
CA GLU A 192 8.28 -8.36 14.55
C GLU A 192 7.25 -9.17 13.76
N ILE A 193 7.65 -10.38 13.34
CA ILE A 193 6.77 -11.31 12.61
C ILE A 193 6.51 -12.51 13.53
N PRO A 194 5.29 -12.68 14.02
CA PRO A 194 4.91 -13.79 14.89
C PRO A 194 5.24 -15.17 14.27
N THR A 195 5.58 -16.14 15.09
CA THR A 195 5.90 -17.51 14.64
C THR A 195 4.76 -18.12 13.80
N SER A 196 3.51 -17.88 14.19
CA SER A 196 2.34 -18.35 13.42
C SER A 196 2.27 -17.79 12.01
N ILE A 197 2.67 -16.53 11.82
CA ILE A 197 2.71 -15.87 10.50
C ILE A 197 3.87 -16.41 9.67
N ARG A 198 5.05 -16.67 10.29
CA ARG A 198 6.17 -17.34 9.60
C ARG A 198 5.79 -18.75 9.14
N ALA A 199 5.15 -19.54 10.00
CA ALA A 199 4.70 -20.87 9.67
C ALA A 199 3.65 -20.86 8.52
N ALA A 200 2.70 -19.92 8.54
CA ALA A 200 1.74 -19.74 7.46
C ALA A 200 2.43 -19.39 6.14
N TYR A 201 3.42 -18.51 6.17
CA TYR A 201 4.23 -18.13 5.01
C TYR A 201 4.99 -19.35 4.44
N GLU A 202 5.71 -20.09 5.27
CA GLU A 202 6.48 -21.25 4.85
C GLU A 202 5.59 -22.36 4.26
N SER A 203 4.42 -22.58 4.85
CA SER A 203 3.40 -23.50 4.34
C SER A 203 2.94 -23.10 2.93
N LEU A 204 2.61 -21.82 2.70
CA LEU A 204 2.20 -21.34 1.38
C LEU A 204 3.33 -21.39 0.35
N VAL A 205 4.56 -21.07 0.73
CA VAL A 205 5.73 -21.20 -0.16
C VAL A 205 5.94 -22.66 -0.57
N THR A 206 5.85 -23.60 0.39
CA THR A 206 5.95 -25.04 0.15
C THR A 206 4.80 -25.54 -0.75
N ALA A 207 3.61 -24.99 -0.63
CA ALA A 207 2.47 -25.28 -1.50
C ALA A 207 2.59 -24.66 -2.91
N GLY A 208 3.69 -23.96 -3.20
CA GLY A 208 4.03 -23.44 -4.53
C GLY A 208 3.47 -22.06 -4.85
N TYR A 209 3.11 -21.24 -3.84
CA TYR A 209 2.79 -19.83 -4.00
C TYR A 209 4.07 -18.99 -4.04
N SER A 210 4.64 -18.81 -5.23
CA SER A 210 5.98 -18.24 -5.38
C SER A 210 6.13 -17.22 -6.51
N THR A 211 5.06 -16.94 -7.29
CA THR A 211 5.17 -16.11 -8.50
C THR A 211 5.50 -14.64 -8.22
N ARG A 212 5.31 -14.19 -6.98
CA ARG A 212 5.62 -12.83 -6.51
C ARG A 212 6.82 -12.75 -5.56
N LEU A 213 7.51 -13.86 -5.34
CA LEU A 213 8.76 -13.86 -4.59
C LEU A 213 9.86 -13.10 -5.32
N LEU A 214 10.77 -12.52 -4.54
CA LEU A 214 12.02 -11.98 -5.06
C LEU A 214 12.83 -13.14 -5.65
N ARG A 215 13.39 -12.91 -6.83
CA ARG A 215 14.35 -13.86 -7.42
C ARG A 215 15.68 -13.69 -6.69
N SER A 216 16.24 -14.79 -6.25
CA SER A 216 17.61 -14.88 -5.77
C SER A 216 18.60 -14.58 -6.89
#